data_0fa9fc77026f048363dc0a4b52451c36
#
_entry.id   0fa9fc77026f048363dc0a4b52451c36
#
_cell.length_a   1.000
_cell.length_b   1.000
_cell.length_c   1.000
_cell.angle_alpha   90.00
_cell.angle_beta   90.00
_cell.angle_gamma   90.00
#
_symmetry.space_group_name_H-M   'P 1'
#
loop_
_entity.id
_entity.type
_entity.pdbx_description
1 polymer ?
#
loop_
_entity_poly.entity_id
_entity_poly.type
_entity_poly.pdbx_seq_one_letter_code
_entity_poly.pdbx_strand_id
1 'polypeptide(L)'
;MPVKYSPTRRRFLAGAATIAAAQFATIGSADAQPGNTKRVELPKIRPGANTSFAPLKQVEAGVLNVGYAEAGPASGPVVILLHGWPYDIYSYVDVAPLLASAGYRVIVPYLRGYGTTYFLSSEIVRNGQQSAVAVDIIALMDVLKIEKAIIAGYDWGARTGNITTSSMSLRTI
;
A
#
# COMPACT_ATOMS: atom_id res chain seq x y z
N MET A 1 -19.77 -12.39 -51.14
CA MET A 1 -18.33 -12.74 -51.41
C MET A 1 -17.75 -13.25 -50.12
N PRO A 2 -17.24 -14.48 -50.03
CA PRO A 2 -16.61 -14.98 -48.80
C PRO A 2 -15.24 -14.37 -48.62
N VAL A 3 -14.99 -13.84 -47.41
CA VAL A 3 -13.71 -13.26 -47.01
C VAL A 3 -12.68 -14.40 -46.91
N LYS A 4 -11.67 -14.40 -47.79
CA LYS A 4 -10.56 -15.37 -47.71
C LYS A 4 -9.68 -15.03 -46.50
N TYR A 5 -9.75 -15.87 -45.50
CA TYR A 5 -8.86 -15.80 -44.32
C TYR A 5 -7.41 -16.14 -44.74
N SER A 6 -6.49 -15.19 -44.53
CA SER A 6 -5.07 -15.36 -44.80
C SER A 6 -4.44 -16.37 -43.84
N PRO A 7 -3.71 -17.37 -44.30
CA PRO A 7 -3.06 -18.38 -43.45
C PRO A 7 -1.93 -17.83 -42.58
N THR A 8 -1.51 -16.59 -42.80
CA THR A 8 -0.41 -15.92 -42.09
C THR A 8 -0.77 -15.62 -40.63
N ARG A 9 -2.04 -15.29 -40.33
CA ARG A 9 -2.49 -15.03 -38.95
C ARG A 9 -2.48 -16.25 -38.03
N ARG A 10 -2.77 -17.45 -38.58
CA ARG A 10 -2.73 -18.69 -37.79
C ARG A 10 -1.30 -19.10 -37.41
N ARG A 11 -0.32 -18.85 -38.28
CA ARG A 11 1.10 -19.13 -37.97
C ARG A 11 1.68 -18.16 -36.96
N PHE A 12 1.23 -16.90 -36.95
CA PHE A 12 1.66 -15.91 -35.98
C PHE A 12 1.14 -16.22 -34.57
N LEU A 13 -0.13 -16.62 -34.43
CA LEU A 13 -0.72 -17.00 -33.16
C LEU A 13 -0.13 -18.31 -32.60
N ALA A 14 0.21 -19.27 -33.44
CA ALA A 14 0.88 -20.49 -33.02
C ALA A 14 2.33 -20.24 -32.53
N GLY A 15 3.04 -19.29 -33.16
CA GLY A 15 4.41 -18.90 -32.75
C GLY A 15 4.39 -18.13 -31.41
N ALA A 16 3.40 -17.24 -31.20
CA ALA A 16 3.25 -16.50 -29.95
C ALA A 16 2.90 -17.41 -28.76
N ALA A 17 2.07 -18.42 -28.98
CA ALA A 17 1.70 -19.37 -27.92
C ALA A 17 2.88 -20.26 -27.47
N THR A 18 3.78 -20.65 -28.40
CA THR A 18 4.97 -21.44 -28.07
C THR A 18 6.02 -20.63 -27.31
N ILE A 19 6.19 -19.35 -27.61
CA ILE A 19 7.11 -18.46 -26.88
C ILE A 19 6.59 -18.21 -25.46
N ALA A 20 5.28 -17.98 -25.28
CA ALA A 20 4.69 -17.82 -23.96
C ALA A 20 4.82 -19.08 -23.09
N ALA A 21 4.62 -20.27 -23.66
CA ALA A 21 4.77 -21.54 -22.93
C ALA A 21 6.23 -21.79 -22.51
N ALA A 22 7.22 -21.42 -23.34
CA ALA A 22 8.62 -21.57 -23.00
C ALA A 22 9.08 -20.62 -21.88
N GLN A 23 8.50 -19.43 -21.79
CA GLN A 23 8.81 -18.50 -20.70
C GLN A 23 8.19 -18.90 -19.35
N PHE A 24 7.03 -19.55 -19.35
CA PHE A 24 6.46 -20.11 -18.11
C PHE A 24 7.24 -21.32 -17.57
N ALA A 25 7.93 -22.07 -18.41
CA ALA A 25 8.74 -23.21 -17.99
C ALA A 25 10.08 -22.81 -17.35
N THR A 26 10.51 -21.54 -17.48
CA THR A 26 11.76 -21.02 -16.90
C THR A 26 11.53 -20.17 -15.64
N ILE A 27 10.29 -19.90 -15.26
CA ILE A 27 9.99 -19.40 -13.93
C ILE A 27 10.08 -20.61 -13.00
N GLY A 28 11.31 -20.98 -12.64
CA GLY A 28 11.56 -21.91 -11.56
C GLY A 28 10.76 -21.38 -10.35
N SER A 29 10.03 -22.28 -9.70
CA SER A 29 9.48 -22.03 -8.40
C SER A 29 10.58 -21.37 -7.60
N ALA A 30 10.40 -20.11 -7.21
CA ALA A 30 11.24 -19.53 -6.20
C ALA A 30 10.97 -20.38 -4.95
N ASP A 31 11.80 -21.38 -4.73
CA ASP A 31 11.88 -22.05 -3.44
C ASP A 31 12.23 -20.94 -2.45
N ALA A 32 11.19 -20.40 -1.82
CA ALA A 32 11.34 -19.59 -0.65
C ALA A 32 11.98 -20.51 0.40
N GLN A 33 13.31 -20.58 0.38
CA GLN A 33 14.02 -21.20 1.49
C GLN A 33 13.52 -20.49 2.74
N PRO A 34 13.00 -21.23 3.72
CA PRO A 34 12.68 -20.64 5.00
C PRO A 34 14.02 -20.16 5.57
N GLY A 35 14.32 -18.88 5.32
CA GLY A 35 15.43 -18.22 6.03
C GLY A 35 15.18 -18.48 7.51
N ASN A 36 16.25 -18.76 8.23
CA ASN A 36 16.24 -19.00 9.68
C ASN A 36 15.90 -17.67 10.42
N THR A 37 14.76 -17.08 10.05
CA THR A 37 14.16 -15.95 10.75
C THR A 37 13.62 -16.51 12.05
N LYS A 38 14.26 -16.20 13.17
CA LYS A 38 13.67 -16.39 14.50
C LYS A 38 12.23 -15.87 14.42
N ARG A 39 11.28 -16.78 14.51
CA ARG A 39 9.87 -16.42 14.54
C ARG A 39 9.68 -15.54 15.77
N VAL A 40 9.50 -14.25 15.54
CA VAL A 40 9.14 -13.33 16.64
C VAL A 40 7.75 -13.78 17.11
N GLU A 41 7.65 -14.27 18.33
CA GLU A 41 6.34 -14.52 18.93
C GLU A 41 5.64 -13.18 19.12
N LEU A 42 4.64 -12.94 18.28
CA LEU A 42 3.81 -11.76 18.40
C LEU A 42 2.92 -11.89 19.65
N PRO A 43 2.69 -10.80 20.39
CA PRO A 43 1.77 -10.81 21.52
C PRO A 43 0.40 -11.33 21.09
N LYS A 44 -0.20 -12.21 21.89
CA LYS A 44 -1.57 -12.68 21.66
C LYS A 44 -2.53 -11.57 22.02
N ILE A 45 -3.01 -10.82 21.02
CA ILE A 45 -4.08 -9.84 21.22
C ILE A 45 -5.42 -10.55 21.02
N ARG A 46 -6.35 -10.30 21.92
CA ARG A 46 -7.75 -10.70 21.71
C ARG A 46 -8.35 -9.72 20.69
N PRO A 47 -8.97 -10.20 19.60
CA PRO A 47 -9.67 -9.31 18.66
C PRO A 47 -10.66 -8.41 19.39
N GLY A 48 -10.68 -7.12 19.04
CA GLY A 48 -11.55 -6.13 19.68
C GLY A 48 -11.11 -5.68 21.08
N ALA A 49 -9.89 -6.01 21.51
CA ALA A 49 -9.35 -5.58 22.80
C ALA A 49 -9.00 -4.09 22.79
N ASN A 50 -8.60 -3.54 21.64
CA ASN A 50 -8.28 -2.13 21.46
C ASN A 50 -9.45 -1.42 20.78
N THR A 51 -9.91 -0.31 21.34
CA THR A 51 -11.05 0.46 20.83
C THR A 51 -10.66 1.84 20.32
N SER A 52 -9.42 2.26 20.52
CA SER A 52 -8.93 3.58 20.12
C SER A 52 -7.43 3.58 19.90
N PHE A 53 -6.97 4.55 19.13
CA PHE A 53 -5.57 4.92 19.07
C PHE A 53 -5.21 5.93 20.17
N ALA A 54 -3.92 6.12 20.42
CA ALA A 54 -3.40 7.29 21.11
C ALA A 54 -3.86 8.57 20.37
N PRO A 55 -3.71 9.79 20.96
CA PRO A 55 -4.11 11.01 20.26
C PRO A 55 -3.59 11.07 18.83
N LEU A 56 -4.49 11.34 17.91
CA LEU A 56 -4.18 11.46 16.50
C LEU A 56 -3.28 12.66 16.25
N LYS A 57 -2.41 12.53 15.28
CA LYS A 57 -1.55 13.61 14.78
C LYS A 57 -2.14 14.20 13.51
N GLN A 58 -1.76 15.43 13.22
CA GLN A 58 -2.13 16.15 11.99
C GLN A 58 -0.88 16.73 11.35
N VAL A 59 -0.81 16.67 10.03
CA VAL A 59 0.30 17.26 9.27
C VAL A 59 -0.17 17.72 7.89
N GLU A 60 0.29 18.87 7.45
CA GLU A 60 0.07 19.34 6.10
C GLU A 60 0.99 18.58 5.14
N ALA A 61 0.38 17.87 4.20
CA ALA A 61 1.07 17.04 3.21
C ALA A 61 0.44 17.23 1.84
N GLY A 62 1.15 17.87 0.93
CA GLY A 62 0.65 18.21 -0.40
C GLY A 62 -0.58 19.11 -0.33
N VAL A 63 -1.72 18.62 -0.79
CA VAL A 63 -2.99 19.35 -0.83
C VAL A 63 -3.90 19.09 0.38
N LEU A 64 -3.45 18.28 1.32
CA LEU A 64 -4.22 17.86 2.48
C LEU A 64 -3.56 18.26 3.80
N ASN A 65 -4.39 18.45 4.81
CA ASN A 65 -4.00 18.24 6.19
C ASN A 65 -4.40 16.83 6.58
N VAL A 66 -3.43 15.97 6.79
CA VAL A 66 -3.63 14.52 6.99
C VAL A 66 -3.68 14.20 8.47
N GLY A 67 -4.80 13.62 8.90
CA GLY A 67 -4.92 13.01 10.22
C GLY A 67 -4.38 11.59 10.21
N TYR A 68 -3.58 11.22 11.20
CA TYR A 68 -3.03 9.87 11.28
C TYR A 68 -2.77 9.42 12.71
N ALA A 69 -2.81 8.10 12.91
CA ALA A 69 -2.31 7.47 14.11
C ALA A 69 -0.86 7.05 13.91
N GLU A 70 -0.07 7.12 14.98
CA GLU A 70 1.31 6.65 14.98
C GLU A 70 1.57 5.80 16.22
N ALA A 71 2.27 4.68 16.05
CA ALA A 71 2.63 3.78 17.12
C ALA A 71 4.05 3.22 16.92
N GLY A 72 4.68 2.80 18.02
CA GLY A 72 6.02 2.19 18.00
C GLY A 72 7.17 3.20 18.04
N PRO A 73 8.41 2.70 17.98
CA PRO A 73 9.60 3.54 18.09
C PRO A 73 9.81 4.40 16.86
N ALA A 74 10.09 5.70 17.04
CA ALA A 74 10.30 6.65 15.95
C ALA A 74 11.44 6.27 15.00
N SER A 75 12.44 5.54 15.47
CA SER A 75 13.59 5.06 14.70
C SER A 75 13.40 3.68 14.09
N GLY A 76 12.24 3.04 14.30
CA GLY A 76 11.95 1.71 13.75
C GLY A 76 11.71 1.72 12.23
N PRO A 77 11.87 0.58 11.57
CA PRO A 77 11.44 0.44 10.18
C PRO A 77 9.97 0.84 10.02
N VAL A 78 9.67 1.63 8.98
CA VAL A 78 8.33 2.20 8.82
C VAL A 78 7.39 1.22 8.14
N VAL A 79 6.19 1.09 8.72
CA VAL A 79 5.02 0.42 8.10
C VAL A 79 3.90 1.43 7.99
N ILE A 80 3.35 1.58 6.78
CA ILE A 80 2.17 2.41 6.52
C ILE A 80 0.99 1.48 6.26
N LEU A 81 -0.09 1.64 7.05
CA LEU A 81 -1.29 0.83 6.95
C LEU A 81 -2.42 1.65 6.32
N LEU A 82 -2.89 1.22 5.14
CA LEU A 82 -3.87 1.93 4.34
C LEU A 82 -5.22 1.21 4.38
N HIS A 83 -6.23 1.88 4.94
CA HIS A 83 -7.59 1.35 5.04
C HIS A 83 -8.32 1.37 3.70
N GLY A 84 -9.47 0.68 3.63
CA GLY A 84 -10.37 0.63 2.49
C GLY A 84 -11.76 1.18 2.81
N TRP A 85 -12.62 1.19 1.80
CA TRP A 85 -14.02 1.59 1.94
C TRP A 85 -14.85 0.40 2.46
N PRO A 86 -15.86 0.62 3.33
CA PRO A 86 -16.29 1.88 3.95
C PRO A 86 -15.59 2.16 5.29
N TYR A 87 -14.58 1.38 5.65
CA TYR A 87 -13.88 1.46 6.92
C TYR A 87 -12.81 2.56 6.93
N ASP A 88 -12.23 2.78 8.09
CA ASP A 88 -11.21 3.79 8.33
C ASP A 88 -9.99 3.23 9.10
N ILE A 89 -9.21 4.10 9.74
CA ILE A 89 -8.00 3.72 10.47
C ILE A 89 -8.26 2.70 11.59
N TYR A 90 -9.47 2.68 12.18
CA TYR A 90 -9.80 1.76 13.27
C TYR A 90 -9.82 0.29 12.86
N SER A 91 -9.81 -0.01 11.54
CA SER A 91 -9.57 -1.36 11.03
C SER A 91 -8.22 -1.94 11.47
N TYR A 92 -7.28 -1.07 11.86
CA TYR A 92 -5.93 -1.43 12.26
C TYR A 92 -5.67 -1.26 13.76
N VAL A 93 -6.71 -0.98 14.55
CA VAL A 93 -6.55 -0.69 15.98
C VAL A 93 -5.90 -1.84 16.78
N ASP A 94 -6.13 -3.08 16.36
CA ASP A 94 -5.48 -4.27 16.94
C ASP A 94 -4.15 -4.61 16.26
N VAL A 95 -3.99 -4.30 14.97
CA VAL A 95 -2.79 -4.64 14.19
C VAL A 95 -1.62 -3.71 14.50
N ALA A 96 -1.88 -2.41 14.62
CA ALA A 96 -0.83 -1.42 14.82
C ALA A 96 -0.02 -1.66 16.12
N PRO A 97 -0.62 -2.00 17.27
CA PRO A 97 0.14 -2.35 18.47
C PRO A 97 1.01 -3.61 18.32
N LEU A 98 0.56 -4.59 17.53
CA LEU A 98 1.35 -5.80 17.25
C LEU A 98 2.64 -5.46 16.51
N LEU A 99 2.54 -4.68 15.46
CA LEU A 99 3.68 -4.24 14.68
C LEU A 99 4.59 -3.32 15.51
N ALA A 100 4.00 -2.41 16.30
CA ALA A 100 4.75 -1.54 17.19
C ALA A 100 5.56 -2.34 18.23
N SER A 101 4.99 -3.39 18.81
CA SER A 101 5.68 -4.28 19.76
C SER A 101 6.81 -5.10 19.10
N ALA A 102 6.71 -5.32 17.79
CA ALA A 102 7.77 -5.93 16.99
C ALA A 102 8.85 -4.94 16.55
N GLY A 103 8.79 -3.69 17.01
CA GLY A 103 9.82 -2.67 16.77
C GLY A 103 9.60 -1.82 15.51
N TYR A 104 8.46 -1.92 14.87
CA TYR A 104 8.14 -1.07 13.70
C TYR A 104 7.58 0.29 14.13
N ARG A 105 7.92 1.34 13.37
CA ARG A 105 7.20 2.61 13.40
C ARG A 105 5.98 2.47 12.49
N VAL A 106 4.80 2.50 13.06
CA VAL A 106 3.52 2.25 12.36
C VAL A 106 2.80 3.56 12.13
N ILE A 107 2.47 3.88 10.88
CA ILE A 107 1.72 5.05 10.46
C ILE A 107 0.39 4.58 9.88
N VAL A 108 -0.72 5.09 10.41
CA VAL A 108 -2.07 4.74 9.94
C VAL A 108 -2.82 6.02 9.57
N PRO A 109 -2.70 6.49 8.30
CA PRO A 109 -3.34 7.73 7.89
C PRO A 109 -4.81 7.51 7.56
N TYR A 110 -5.64 8.51 7.85
CA TYR A 110 -6.93 8.67 7.18
C TYR A 110 -6.69 9.06 5.73
N LEU A 111 -7.20 8.29 4.81
CA LEU A 111 -7.20 8.62 3.39
C LEU A 111 -8.05 9.87 3.14
N ARG A 112 -7.86 10.53 1.99
CA ARG A 112 -8.66 11.71 1.62
C ARG A 112 -10.16 11.43 1.74
N GLY A 113 -10.89 12.36 2.36
CA GLY A 113 -12.33 12.26 2.59
C GLY A 113 -12.72 11.46 3.83
N TYR A 114 -11.77 10.99 4.62
CA TYR A 114 -12.02 10.24 5.85
C TYR A 114 -11.54 10.98 7.10
N GLY A 115 -12.26 10.74 8.18
CA GLY A 115 -11.89 11.16 9.54
C GLY A 115 -11.49 12.63 9.64
N THR A 116 -10.31 12.88 10.19
CA THR A 116 -9.78 14.22 10.39
C THR A 116 -8.91 14.74 9.24
N THR A 117 -8.77 13.98 8.15
CA THR A 117 -8.09 14.43 6.93
C THR A 117 -8.99 15.38 6.14
N TYR A 118 -8.49 16.56 5.82
CA TYR A 118 -9.22 17.57 5.06
C TYR A 118 -8.33 18.28 4.02
N PHE A 119 -8.97 18.86 3.01
CA PHE A 119 -8.29 19.62 1.97
C PHE A 119 -7.93 21.03 2.46
N LEU A 120 -6.71 21.48 2.17
CA LEU A 120 -6.21 22.78 2.58
C LEU A 120 -6.90 23.97 1.89
N SER A 121 -7.55 23.74 0.74
CA SER A 121 -8.28 24.77 0.01
C SER A 121 -9.58 24.22 -0.57
N SER A 122 -10.60 25.08 -0.68
CA SER A 122 -11.87 24.78 -1.38
C SER A 122 -11.69 24.61 -2.89
N GLU A 123 -10.65 25.19 -3.47
CA GLU A 123 -10.35 25.17 -4.90
C GLU A 123 -9.76 23.82 -5.37
N ILE A 124 -9.33 22.97 -4.44
CA ILE A 124 -8.74 21.69 -4.77
C ILE A 124 -9.84 20.72 -5.25
N VAL A 125 -9.63 20.11 -6.42
CA VAL A 125 -10.56 19.16 -7.01
C VAL A 125 -10.76 17.95 -6.08
N ARG A 126 -12.02 17.70 -5.72
CA ARG A 126 -12.43 16.59 -4.85
C ARG A 126 -12.58 15.32 -5.69
N ASN A 127 -11.50 14.58 -5.88
CA ASN A 127 -11.56 13.28 -6.54
C ASN A 127 -10.97 12.18 -5.65
N GLY A 128 -11.44 10.95 -5.82
CA GLY A 128 -10.96 9.77 -5.10
C GLY A 128 -10.19 8.81 -6.02
N GLN A 129 -9.64 9.28 -7.14
CA GLN A 129 -8.84 8.43 -8.02
C GLN A 129 -7.65 7.84 -7.27
N GLN A 130 -7.37 6.59 -7.50
CA GLN A 130 -6.32 5.85 -6.79
C GLN A 130 -4.94 6.51 -6.91
N SER A 131 -4.63 7.08 -8.09
CA SER A 131 -3.38 7.84 -8.31
C SER A 131 -3.32 9.12 -7.45
N ALA A 132 -4.45 9.81 -7.28
CA ALA A 132 -4.50 10.98 -6.43
C ALA A 132 -4.29 10.62 -4.96
N VAL A 133 -4.91 9.52 -4.48
CA VAL A 133 -4.69 9.00 -3.12
C VAL A 133 -3.24 8.54 -2.94
N ALA A 134 -2.63 7.92 -3.96
CA ALA A 134 -1.21 7.51 -3.90
C ALA A 134 -0.27 8.72 -3.78
N VAL A 135 -0.55 9.81 -4.49
CA VAL A 135 0.22 11.07 -4.36
C VAL A 135 0.11 11.65 -2.95
N ASP A 136 -1.05 11.53 -2.29
CA ASP A 136 -1.19 11.97 -0.90
C ASP A 136 -0.29 11.17 0.05
N ILE A 137 -0.19 9.85 -0.16
CA ILE A 137 0.68 8.99 0.67
C ILE A 137 2.14 9.35 0.43
N ILE A 138 2.54 9.63 -0.80
CA ILE A 138 3.89 10.07 -1.12
C ILE A 138 4.18 11.42 -0.44
N ALA A 139 3.26 12.38 -0.52
CA ALA A 139 3.40 13.67 0.14
C ALA A 139 3.48 13.53 1.67
N LEU A 140 2.71 12.62 2.26
CA LEU A 140 2.80 12.30 3.69
C LEU A 140 4.17 11.73 4.05
N MET A 141 4.71 10.81 3.24
CA MET A 141 6.05 10.26 3.46
C MET A 141 7.12 11.34 3.37
N ASP A 142 7.03 12.24 2.38
CA ASP A 142 7.98 13.34 2.20
C ASP A 142 8.02 14.25 3.45
N VAL A 143 6.85 14.65 3.96
CA VAL A 143 6.75 15.53 5.15
C VAL A 143 7.22 14.83 6.42
N LEU A 144 6.92 13.54 6.57
CA LEU A 144 7.37 12.74 7.72
C LEU A 144 8.83 12.26 7.58
N LYS A 145 9.52 12.64 6.50
CA LYS A 145 10.90 12.25 6.17
C LYS A 145 11.08 10.74 6.13
N ILE A 146 10.13 10.05 5.53
CA ILE A 146 10.13 8.61 5.36
C ILE A 146 10.64 8.29 3.94
N GLU A 147 11.88 7.86 3.82
CA GLU A 147 12.48 7.50 2.54
C GLU A 147 12.04 6.10 2.06
N LYS A 148 11.83 5.18 3.01
CA LYS A 148 11.45 3.80 2.73
C LYS A 148 10.39 3.33 3.72
N ALA A 149 9.36 2.66 3.22
CA ALA A 149 8.31 2.07 4.05
C ALA A 149 7.82 0.74 3.46
N ILE A 150 7.37 -0.14 4.35
CA ILE A 150 6.50 -1.25 3.99
C ILE A 150 5.07 -0.68 3.91
N ILE A 151 4.41 -0.85 2.78
CA ILE A 151 3.02 -0.43 2.62
C ILE A 151 2.14 -1.67 2.64
N ALA A 152 1.18 -1.69 3.55
CA ALA A 152 0.15 -2.72 3.63
C ALA A 152 -1.23 -2.08 3.60
N GLY A 153 -2.19 -2.76 2.99
CA GLY A 153 -3.54 -2.23 2.88
C GLY A 153 -4.51 -3.26 2.33
N TYR A 154 -5.78 -2.93 2.40
CA TYR A 154 -6.85 -3.72 1.78
C TYR A 154 -7.77 -2.81 0.96
N ASP A 155 -8.50 -3.36 0.01
CA ASP A 155 -9.45 -2.66 -0.86
C ASP A 155 -8.82 -1.41 -1.52
N TRP A 156 -9.35 -0.19 -1.30
CA TRP A 156 -8.78 1.06 -1.79
C TRP A 156 -7.36 1.30 -1.30
N GLY A 157 -7.06 0.91 -0.06
CA GLY A 157 -5.71 0.99 0.49
C GLY A 157 -4.71 0.11 -0.24
N ALA A 158 -5.08 -1.11 -0.63
CA ALA A 158 -4.23 -1.99 -1.41
C ALA A 158 -3.92 -1.43 -2.80
N ARG A 159 -4.95 -0.90 -3.49
CA ARG A 159 -4.80 -0.28 -4.81
C ARG A 159 -3.92 0.97 -4.75
N THR A 160 -4.13 1.80 -3.73
CA THR A 160 -3.29 2.97 -3.45
C THR A 160 -1.84 2.56 -3.20
N GLY A 161 -1.62 1.53 -2.36
CA GLY A 161 -0.30 1.02 -2.05
C GLY A 161 0.48 0.55 -3.27
N ASN A 162 -0.17 -0.16 -4.20
CA ASN A 162 0.45 -0.60 -5.45
C ASN A 162 0.95 0.58 -6.29
N ILE A 163 0.16 1.63 -6.45
CA ILE A 163 0.54 2.82 -7.21
C ILE A 163 1.65 3.59 -6.49
N THR A 164 1.54 3.76 -5.16
CA THR A 164 2.56 4.43 -4.35
C THR A 164 3.91 3.74 -4.50
N THR A 165 3.96 2.42 -4.38
CA THR A 165 5.19 1.62 -4.47
C THR A 165 5.81 1.73 -5.87
N SER A 166 5.00 1.62 -6.92
CA SER A 166 5.46 1.77 -8.31
C SER A 166 6.03 3.17 -8.56
N SER A 167 5.38 4.21 -8.06
CA SER A 167 5.82 5.59 -8.23
C SER A 167 7.10 5.91 -7.46
N MET A 168 7.29 5.32 -6.28
CA MET A 168 8.52 5.46 -5.49
C MET A 168 9.70 4.74 -6.13
N SER A 169 9.49 3.57 -6.73
CA SER A 169 10.53 2.85 -7.47
C SER A 169 11.14 3.69 -8.60
N LEU A 170 10.36 4.57 -9.21
CA LEU A 170 10.82 5.49 -10.26
C LEU A 170 11.64 6.68 -9.73
N ARG A 171 11.56 7.01 -8.44
CA ARG A 171 12.35 8.09 -7.82
C ARG A 171 13.77 7.66 -7.43
N THR A 172 14.06 6.36 -7.47
CA THR A 172 15.33 5.79 -7.02
C THR A 172 16.30 5.53 -8.20
N ILE A 173 15.93 5.92 -9.41
CA ILE A 173 16.74 5.91 -10.62
C ILE A 173 17.15 7.37 -10.91
#